data_7ed10faef442c12497cb8afc1685e8b3
#
_entry.id   7ed10faef442c12497cb8afc1685e8b3
#
_cell.length_a   1.000
_cell.length_b   1.000
_cell.length_c   1.000
_cell.angle_alpha   90.00
_cell.angle_beta   90.00
_cell.angle_gamma   90.00
#
_symmetry.space_group_name_H-M   'P 1'
#
loop_
_entity.id
_entity.type
_entity.pdbx_description
1 polymer ?
#
loop_
_entity_poly.entity_id
_entity_poly.type
_entity_poly.pdbx_seq_one_letter_code
_entity_poly.pdbx_strand_id
1 'polypeptide(L)'
;MSLRSTSLGSTLGLIFAALLFLQGCAETVIAVGAGTAVMSATDRRSTGAQVDDEGIELRVANRIDERFGDKVHVNVTSFNYVVLLTGEVPDASTRSEVEKITRAAPGVRSVNNETQIAGVSSLGARSNDAWLTGKVKTRFLDVGHFNPNHVKVVTEANVVYLMGIVTHAEANEAVEIARTTGGVLKVVKIFEYCAAGQGTCKGQEKPS
;
A
#
# COMPACT_ATOMS: atom_id res chain seq x y z
N MET A 1 -20.95 23.22 -62.66
CA MET A 1 -21.50 23.38 -61.32
C MET A 1 -21.33 22.05 -60.62
N SER A 2 -20.20 21.87 -59.91
CA SER A 2 -19.82 20.61 -59.29
C SER A 2 -19.87 20.83 -57.78
N LEU A 3 -20.84 20.21 -57.11
CA LEU A 3 -21.06 20.31 -55.66
C LEU A 3 -20.30 19.20 -54.91
N ARG A 4 -19.52 19.64 -53.98
CA ARG A 4 -18.71 18.90 -53.02
C ARG A 4 -19.49 17.80 -52.28
N SER A 5 -19.06 16.54 -52.42
CA SER A 5 -19.55 15.39 -51.64
C SER A 5 -18.45 14.71 -50.83
N THR A 6 -17.47 15.46 -50.30
CA THR A 6 -16.29 14.89 -49.64
C THR A 6 -16.24 15.02 -48.11
N SER A 7 -17.27 15.59 -47.46
CA SER A 7 -17.22 15.84 -46.00
C SER A 7 -17.94 14.81 -45.15
N LEU A 8 -18.83 13.99 -45.68
CA LEU A 8 -19.64 13.07 -44.87
C LEU A 8 -18.90 11.79 -44.52
N GLY A 9 -17.97 11.33 -45.36
CA GLY A 9 -17.19 10.11 -45.09
C GLY A 9 -16.10 10.30 -44.04
N SER A 10 -15.53 11.54 -43.99
CA SER A 10 -14.47 11.84 -43.02
C SER A 10 -14.99 12.01 -41.61
N THR A 11 -16.18 12.56 -41.43
CA THR A 11 -16.81 12.71 -40.09
C THR A 11 -17.30 11.38 -39.56
N LEU A 12 -17.80 10.48 -40.41
CA LEU A 12 -18.24 9.14 -40.00
C LEU A 12 -17.06 8.26 -39.57
N GLY A 13 -15.90 8.39 -40.25
CA GLY A 13 -14.67 7.68 -39.86
C GLY A 13 -14.09 8.14 -38.51
N LEU A 14 -14.17 9.43 -38.20
CA LEU A 14 -13.72 9.98 -36.91
C LEU A 14 -14.63 9.57 -35.75
N ILE A 15 -15.94 9.48 -35.96
CA ILE A 15 -16.89 9.01 -34.95
C ILE A 15 -16.71 7.52 -34.71
N PHE A 16 -16.43 6.72 -35.74
CA PHE A 16 -16.17 5.28 -35.58
C PHE A 16 -14.85 5.00 -34.87
N ALA A 17 -13.80 5.79 -35.11
CA ALA A 17 -12.53 5.71 -34.39
C ALA A 17 -12.68 6.11 -32.93
N ALA A 18 -13.47 7.14 -32.62
CA ALA A 18 -13.74 7.56 -31.24
C ALA A 18 -14.54 6.52 -30.44
N LEU A 19 -15.46 5.79 -31.08
CA LEU A 19 -16.23 4.71 -30.45
C LEU A 19 -15.38 3.46 -30.11
N LEU A 20 -14.29 3.21 -30.85
CA LEU A 20 -13.37 2.11 -30.57
C LEU A 20 -12.49 2.39 -29.33
N PHE A 21 -12.26 3.66 -28.96
CA PHE A 21 -11.54 4.01 -27.73
C PHE A 21 -12.40 3.93 -26.46
N LEU A 22 -13.74 3.88 -26.57
CA LEU A 22 -14.64 3.73 -25.41
C LEU A 22 -14.83 2.25 -24.97
N GLN A 23 -14.39 1.29 -25.73
CA GLN A 23 -14.54 -0.14 -25.38
C GLN A 23 -13.42 -0.65 -24.46
N GLY A 24 -12.37 0.15 -24.20
CA GLY A 24 -11.25 -0.21 -23.36
C GLY A 24 -11.55 -0.30 -21.86
N CYS A 25 -12.70 0.19 -21.38
CA CYS A 25 -13.01 0.23 -19.94
C CYS A 25 -13.69 -1.03 -19.38
N ALA A 26 -14.30 -1.87 -20.22
CA ALA A 26 -15.03 -3.04 -19.74
C ALA A 26 -14.13 -4.27 -19.51
N GLU A 27 -13.09 -4.45 -20.31
CA GLU A 27 -12.16 -5.57 -20.17
C GLU A 27 -11.15 -5.36 -19.03
N THR A 28 -10.80 -4.10 -18.72
CA THR A 28 -9.91 -3.77 -17.60
C THR A 28 -10.54 -4.06 -16.24
N VAL A 29 -11.86 -3.96 -16.09
CA VAL A 29 -12.56 -4.27 -14.84
C VAL A 29 -12.53 -5.77 -14.52
N ILE A 30 -12.60 -6.63 -15.54
CA ILE A 30 -12.53 -8.09 -15.35
C ILE A 30 -11.10 -8.53 -15.01
N ALA A 31 -10.09 -7.91 -15.63
CA ALA A 31 -8.68 -8.21 -15.35
C ALA A 31 -8.25 -7.73 -13.95
N VAL A 32 -8.75 -6.57 -13.50
CA VAL A 32 -8.53 -6.08 -12.13
C VAL A 32 -9.23 -6.96 -11.10
N GLY A 33 -10.46 -7.42 -11.38
CA GLY A 33 -11.20 -8.33 -10.50
C GLY A 33 -10.52 -9.70 -10.33
N ALA A 34 -9.97 -10.27 -11.40
CA ALA A 34 -9.25 -11.55 -11.33
C ALA A 34 -7.90 -11.39 -10.61
N GLY A 35 -7.16 -10.31 -10.85
CA GLY A 35 -5.88 -10.03 -10.18
C GLY A 35 -6.04 -9.77 -8.68
N THR A 36 -7.09 -9.04 -8.28
CA THR A 36 -7.38 -8.78 -6.86
C THR A 36 -7.86 -10.04 -6.13
N ALA A 37 -8.61 -10.94 -6.80
CA ALA A 37 -9.03 -12.21 -6.23
C ALA A 37 -7.85 -13.16 -5.97
N VAL A 38 -6.86 -13.21 -6.87
CA VAL A 38 -5.65 -14.03 -6.69
C VAL A 38 -4.78 -13.46 -5.56
N MET A 39 -4.62 -12.14 -5.47
CA MET A 39 -3.88 -11.50 -4.37
C MET A 39 -4.56 -11.74 -3.02
N SER A 40 -5.88 -11.68 -2.95
CA SER A 40 -6.64 -11.96 -1.73
C SER A 40 -6.51 -13.43 -1.28
N ALA A 41 -6.41 -14.38 -2.22
CA ALA A 41 -6.26 -15.80 -1.91
C ALA A 41 -4.90 -16.16 -1.28
N THR A 42 -3.87 -15.33 -1.48
CA THR A 42 -2.52 -15.55 -0.94
C THR A 42 -2.20 -14.70 0.29
N ASP A 43 -3.05 -13.74 0.64
CA ASP A 43 -2.92 -12.94 1.87
C ASP A 43 -3.39 -13.77 3.08
N ARG A 44 -2.64 -13.72 4.17
CA ARG A 44 -2.95 -14.45 5.40
C ARG A 44 -4.07 -13.81 6.23
N ARG A 45 -4.45 -12.58 5.92
CA ARG A 45 -5.64 -11.95 6.50
C ARG A 45 -6.90 -12.51 5.86
N SER A 46 -7.99 -12.55 6.60
CA SER A 46 -9.31 -12.78 5.99
C SER A 46 -9.68 -11.62 5.06
N THR A 47 -10.53 -11.89 4.06
CA THR A 47 -11.06 -10.83 3.19
C THR A 47 -11.77 -9.74 4.00
N GLY A 48 -12.47 -10.11 5.08
CA GLY A 48 -13.08 -9.15 6.01
C GLY A 48 -12.03 -8.22 6.64
N ALA A 49 -10.92 -8.77 7.14
CA ALA A 49 -9.84 -7.98 7.73
C ALA A 49 -9.19 -7.04 6.70
N GLN A 50 -9.07 -7.45 5.43
CA GLN A 50 -8.54 -6.57 4.38
C GLN A 50 -9.46 -5.37 4.14
N VAL A 51 -10.76 -5.59 4.03
CA VAL A 51 -11.77 -4.53 3.85
C VAL A 51 -11.82 -3.61 5.09
N ASP A 52 -11.77 -4.19 6.28
CA ASP A 52 -11.76 -3.42 7.53
C ASP A 52 -10.51 -2.55 7.64
N ASP A 53 -9.32 -3.07 7.25
CA ASP A 53 -8.07 -2.33 7.22
C ASP A 53 -8.14 -1.11 6.29
N GLU A 54 -8.65 -1.27 5.06
CA GLU A 54 -8.88 -0.14 4.13
C GLU A 54 -9.87 0.88 4.73
N GLY A 55 -10.93 0.41 5.37
CA GLY A 55 -11.88 1.26 6.07
C GLY A 55 -11.26 2.02 7.24
N ILE A 56 -10.32 1.42 7.97
CA ILE A 56 -9.55 2.07 9.04
C ILE A 56 -8.65 3.15 8.45
N GLU A 57 -7.87 2.82 7.41
CA GLU A 57 -6.97 3.77 6.75
C GLU A 57 -7.72 5.03 6.32
N LEU A 58 -8.84 4.86 5.62
CA LEU A 58 -9.66 5.98 5.14
C LEU A 58 -10.26 6.82 6.27
N ARG A 59 -10.85 6.18 7.29
CA ARG A 59 -11.47 6.89 8.43
C ARG A 59 -10.45 7.69 9.24
N VAL A 60 -9.28 7.10 9.49
CA VAL A 60 -8.22 7.76 10.26
C VAL A 60 -7.61 8.90 9.46
N ALA A 61 -7.29 8.68 8.18
CA ALA A 61 -6.74 9.72 7.31
C ALA A 61 -7.69 10.92 7.22
N ASN A 62 -8.99 10.72 6.99
CA ASN A 62 -9.97 11.80 6.93
C ASN A 62 -10.05 12.59 8.24
N ARG A 63 -10.05 11.92 9.40
CA ARG A 63 -10.08 12.60 10.71
C ARG A 63 -8.82 13.42 10.98
N ILE A 64 -7.67 12.94 10.55
CA ILE A 64 -6.41 13.67 10.67
C ILE A 64 -6.43 14.90 9.75
N ASP A 65 -6.89 14.73 8.51
CA ASP A 65 -7.02 15.82 7.54
C ASP A 65 -8.02 16.88 7.99
N GLU A 66 -9.20 16.50 8.46
CA GLU A 66 -10.21 17.40 9.03
C GLU A 66 -9.65 18.22 10.22
N ARG A 67 -8.76 17.64 11.00
CA ARG A 67 -8.23 18.26 12.23
C ARG A 67 -7.04 19.17 11.96
N PHE A 68 -6.16 18.79 11.04
CA PHE A 68 -4.86 19.41 10.86
C PHE A 68 -4.63 20.00 9.46
N GLY A 69 -5.33 19.47 8.42
CA GLY A 69 -5.14 19.88 7.03
C GLY A 69 -3.68 19.80 6.59
N ASP A 70 -3.24 20.81 5.85
CA ASP A 70 -1.87 20.88 5.30
C ASP A 70 -0.74 21.09 6.34
N LYS A 71 -1.08 21.16 7.64
CA LYS A 71 -0.07 21.33 8.71
C LYS A 71 0.71 20.06 9.00
N VAL A 72 0.20 18.93 8.57
CA VAL A 72 0.81 17.62 8.78
C VAL A 72 0.90 16.86 7.45
N HIS A 73 1.84 15.95 7.36
CA HIS A 73 1.84 14.91 6.35
C HIS A 73 1.88 13.57 7.06
N VAL A 74 0.73 12.93 7.19
CA VAL A 74 0.60 11.64 7.88
C VAL A 74 0.03 10.60 6.95
N ASN A 75 0.81 9.56 6.71
CA ASN A 75 0.38 8.36 6.01
C ASN A 75 -0.15 7.35 7.03
N VAL A 76 -1.33 6.82 6.76
CA VAL A 76 -1.98 5.80 7.59
C VAL A 76 -1.95 4.48 6.85
N THR A 77 -1.37 3.46 7.45
CA THR A 77 -1.35 2.10 6.91
C THR A 77 -1.89 1.14 7.94
N SER A 78 -2.90 0.35 7.59
CA SER A 78 -3.45 -0.71 8.44
C SER A 78 -3.11 -2.08 7.89
N PHE A 79 -2.79 -3.01 8.77
CA PHE A 79 -2.60 -4.41 8.46
C PHE A 79 -3.05 -5.26 9.64
N ASN A 80 -4.08 -6.07 9.43
CA ASN A 80 -4.70 -6.90 10.45
C ASN A 80 -5.07 -6.10 11.72
N TYR A 81 -5.71 -4.91 11.53
CA TYR A 81 -6.13 -3.98 12.59
C TYR A 81 -4.99 -3.29 13.36
N VAL A 82 -3.74 -3.52 12.97
CA VAL A 82 -2.56 -2.79 13.47
C VAL A 82 -2.30 -1.61 12.56
N VAL A 83 -2.31 -0.40 13.12
CA VAL A 83 -2.10 0.83 12.35
C VAL A 83 -0.67 1.33 12.52
N LEU A 84 -0.02 1.60 11.41
CA LEU A 84 1.24 2.32 11.30
C LEU A 84 0.95 3.75 10.84
N LEU A 85 1.49 4.73 11.57
CA LEU A 85 1.49 6.14 11.19
C LEU A 85 2.92 6.53 10.82
N THR A 86 3.12 7.04 9.60
CA THR A 86 4.41 7.58 9.13
C THR A 86 4.22 8.99 8.59
N GLY A 87 5.33 9.69 8.28
CA GLY A 87 5.32 11.04 7.78
C GLY A 87 5.72 12.07 8.83
N GLU A 88 5.32 13.34 8.66
CA GLU A 88 5.79 14.44 9.46
C GLU A 88 4.67 15.21 10.16
N VAL A 89 4.97 15.63 11.39
CA VAL A 89 4.12 16.48 12.22
C VAL A 89 4.95 17.62 12.80
N PRO A 90 4.38 18.82 13.05
CA PRO A 90 5.14 20.00 13.45
C PRO A 90 5.71 19.91 14.87
N ASP A 91 5.05 19.18 15.77
CA ASP A 91 5.41 19.14 17.19
C ASP A 91 4.90 17.86 17.90
N ALA A 92 5.38 17.67 19.14
CA ALA A 92 5.03 16.50 19.97
C ALA A 92 3.55 16.48 20.39
N SER A 93 2.91 17.63 20.53
CA SER A 93 1.47 17.72 20.86
C SER A 93 0.64 17.21 19.70
N THR A 94 0.94 17.64 18.49
CA THR A 94 0.30 17.17 17.25
C THR A 94 0.53 15.65 17.05
N ARG A 95 1.75 15.17 17.30
CA ARG A 95 2.06 13.73 17.26
C ARG A 95 1.18 12.91 18.20
N SER A 96 1.04 13.39 19.43
CA SER A 96 0.19 12.74 20.45
C SER A 96 -1.29 12.76 20.07
N GLU A 97 -1.78 13.87 19.53
CA GLU A 97 -3.19 14.01 19.13
C GLU A 97 -3.50 13.11 17.90
N VAL A 98 -2.61 13.03 16.91
CA VAL A 98 -2.72 12.10 15.78
C VAL A 98 -2.82 10.66 16.25
N GLU A 99 -1.99 10.25 17.22
CA GLU A 99 -2.07 8.91 17.81
C GLU A 99 -3.41 8.68 18.53
N LYS A 100 -3.88 9.64 19.29
CA LYS A 100 -5.15 9.58 20.01
C LYS A 100 -6.36 9.45 19.05
N ILE A 101 -6.39 10.25 17.97
CA ILE A 101 -7.40 10.15 16.91
C ILE A 101 -7.40 8.74 16.32
N THR A 102 -6.23 8.19 16.06
CA THR A 102 -6.06 6.85 15.47
C THR A 102 -6.55 5.77 16.43
N ARG A 103 -6.14 5.81 17.71
CA ARG A 103 -6.57 4.83 18.73
C ARG A 103 -8.07 4.84 18.97
N ALA A 104 -8.73 5.99 18.80
CA ALA A 104 -10.17 6.14 18.96
C ALA A 104 -10.99 5.66 17.74
N ALA A 105 -10.34 5.30 16.64
CA ALA A 105 -11.04 4.83 15.46
C ALA A 105 -11.54 3.38 15.65
N PRO A 106 -12.81 3.10 15.27
CA PRO A 106 -13.36 1.76 15.37
C PRO A 106 -12.54 0.74 14.56
N GLY A 107 -12.28 -0.42 15.15
CA GLY A 107 -11.53 -1.52 14.54
C GLY A 107 -10.02 -1.44 14.77
N VAL A 108 -9.45 -0.35 15.25
CA VAL A 108 -8.02 -0.24 15.55
C VAL A 108 -7.67 -1.06 16.79
N ARG A 109 -6.77 -2.03 16.63
CA ARG A 109 -6.28 -2.90 17.71
C ARG A 109 -5.05 -2.31 18.39
N SER A 110 -4.12 -1.78 17.62
CA SER A 110 -2.91 -1.13 18.13
C SER A 110 -2.39 -0.10 17.12
N VAL A 111 -1.58 0.85 17.61
CA VAL A 111 -0.99 1.93 16.83
C VAL A 111 0.52 1.96 17.03
N ASN A 112 1.25 1.94 15.92
CA ASN A 112 2.68 2.22 15.86
C ASN A 112 2.84 3.63 15.28
N ASN A 113 3.17 4.60 16.13
CA ASN A 113 3.33 5.98 15.71
C ASN A 113 4.81 6.28 15.45
N GLU A 114 5.19 6.20 14.18
CA GLU A 114 6.53 6.45 13.66
C GLU A 114 6.63 7.84 12.97
N THR A 115 5.63 8.72 13.18
CA THR A 115 5.69 10.09 12.64
C THR A 115 6.88 10.85 13.24
N GLN A 116 7.54 11.65 12.39
CA GLN A 116 8.69 12.47 12.76
C GLN A 116 8.26 13.90 13.06
N ILE A 117 8.91 14.54 14.05
CA ILE A 117 8.70 15.96 14.31
C ILE A 117 9.59 16.73 13.34
N ALA A 118 9.02 17.15 12.22
CA ALA A 118 9.71 17.84 11.13
C ALA A 118 8.72 18.63 10.26
N GLY A 119 9.25 19.48 9.38
CA GLY A 119 8.47 20.06 8.30
C GLY A 119 8.07 19.00 7.26
N VAL A 120 6.97 19.26 6.57
CA VAL A 120 6.42 18.38 5.53
C VAL A 120 7.46 18.07 4.45
N SER A 121 7.63 16.80 4.12
CA SER A 121 8.58 16.31 3.12
C SER A 121 8.26 16.80 1.71
N SER A 122 9.29 16.98 0.88
CA SER A 122 9.14 17.37 -0.52
C SER A 122 8.56 16.23 -1.37
N LEU A 123 7.92 16.59 -2.50
CA LEU A 123 7.46 15.60 -3.48
C LEU A 123 8.60 14.70 -3.98
N GLY A 124 9.81 15.23 -4.12
CA GLY A 124 10.99 14.46 -4.51
C GLY A 124 11.37 13.38 -3.49
N ALA A 125 11.32 13.71 -2.19
CA ALA A 125 11.56 12.76 -1.11
C ALA A 125 10.51 11.62 -1.13
N ARG A 126 9.23 11.96 -1.24
CA ARG A 126 8.13 10.97 -1.32
C ARG A 126 8.24 10.07 -2.56
N SER A 127 8.64 10.63 -3.70
CA SER A 127 8.88 9.86 -4.93
C SER A 127 10.04 8.88 -4.75
N ASN A 128 11.11 9.28 -4.05
CA ASN A 128 12.21 8.39 -3.71
C ASN A 128 11.75 7.24 -2.80
N ASP A 129 10.92 7.52 -1.79
CA ASP A 129 10.38 6.49 -0.89
C ASP A 129 9.46 5.51 -1.63
N ALA A 130 8.63 6.00 -2.55
CA ALA A 130 7.81 5.14 -3.42
C ALA A 130 8.68 4.23 -4.30
N TRP A 131 9.74 4.78 -4.91
CA TRP A 131 10.71 4.01 -5.70
C TRP A 131 11.41 2.95 -4.84
N LEU A 132 11.85 3.31 -3.63
CA LEU A 132 12.51 2.41 -2.71
C LEU A 132 11.59 1.26 -2.25
N THR A 133 10.31 1.57 -1.98
CA THR A 133 9.26 0.56 -1.73
C THR A 133 9.17 -0.43 -2.89
N GLY A 134 9.10 0.07 -4.13
CA GLY A 134 9.08 -0.76 -5.34
C GLY A 134 10.30 -1.67 -5.44
N LYS A 135 11.49 -1.12 -5.17
CA LYS A 135 12.76 -1.85 -5.21
C LYS A 135 12.81 -2.99 -4.17
N VAL A 136 12.35 -2.76 -2.94
CA VAL A 136 12.26 -3.81 -1.91
C VAL A 136 11.27 -4.90 -2.34
N LYS A 137 10.07 -4.53 -2.83
CA LYS A 137 9.05 -5.48 -3.31
C LYS A 137 9.57 -6.33 -4.48
N THR A 138 10.27 -5.74 -5.44
CA THR A 138 10.90 -6.48 -6.55
C THR A 138 11.90 -7.50 -6.02
N ARG A 139 12.74 -7.12 -5.06
CA ARG A 139 13.69 -8.07 -4.46
C ARG A 139 13.01 -9.20 -3.68
N PHE A 140 11.85 -8.96 -3.07
CA PHE A 140 11.05 -10.05 -2.46
C PHE A 140 10.59 -11.07 -3.51
N LEU A 141 10.25 -10.61 -4.72
CA LEU A 141 9.88 -11.49 -5.82
C LEU A 141 11.06 -12.28 -6.38
N ASP A 142 12.21 -11.62 -6.55
CA ASP A 142 13.38 -12.17 -7.23
C ASP A 142 14.16 -13.17 -6.36
N VAL A 143 14.39 -12.85 -5.09
CA VAL A 143 15.30 -13.59 -4.20
C VAL A 143 14.61 -14.13 -2.95
N GLY A 144 13.37 -13.75 -2.67
CA GLY A 144 12.64 -14.22 -1.51
C GLY A 144 12.15 -15.67 -1.68
N HIS A 145 12.28 -16.48 -0.63
CA HIS A 145 11.76 -17.84 -0.57
C HIS A 145 10.38 -17.90 0.11
N PHE A 146 9.80 -16.75 0.44
CA PHE A 146 8.46 -16.60 1.00
C PHE A 146 7.52 -15.94 0.00
N ASN A 147 6.20 -16.01 0.28
CA ASN A 147 5.22 -15.30 -0.56
C ASN A 147 5.26 -13.79 -0.24
N PRO A 148 5.60 -12.91 -1.22
CA PRO A 148 5.68 -11.47 -1.00
C PRO A 148 4.40 -10.82 -0.47
N ASN A 149 3.22 -11.43 -0.71
CA ASN A 149 1.93 -10.94 -0.22
C ASN A 149 1.76 -11.10 1.30
N HIS A 150 2.64 -11.87 1.97
CA HIS A 150 2.63 -11.98 3.42
C HIS A 150 3.21 -10.74 4.13
N VAL A 151 3.92 -9.87 3.38
CA VAL A 151 4.61 -8.69 3.93
C VAL A 151 4.19 -7.42 3.21
N LYS A 152 3.53 -6.53 3.90
CA LYS A 152 3.25 -5.16 3.45
C LYS A 152 4.49 -4.29 3.69
N VAL A 153 4.99 -3.63 2.65
CA VAL A 153 6.17 -2.76 2.68
C VAL A 153 5.73 -1.31 2.58
N VAL A 154 6.13 -0.50 3.54
CA VAL A 154 5.95 0.96 3.56
C VAL A 154 7.33 1.59 3.71
N THR A 155 7.60 2.66 2.98
CA THR A 155 8.84 3.43 3.13
C THR A 155 8.51 4.89 3.42
N GLU A 156 9.17 5.45 4.43
CA GLU A 156 9.11 6.87 4.78
C GLU A 156 10.48 7.35 5.20
N ALA A 157 10.97 8.43 4.62
CA ALA A 157 12.29 9.01 4.89
C ALA A 157 13.43 7.98 4.80
N ASN A 158 13.40 7.10 3.77
CA ASN A 158 14.31 5.95 3.57
C ASN A 158 14.28 4.89 4.68
N VAL A 159 13.35 4.96 5.63
CA VAL A 159 13.08 3.90 6.61
C VAL A 159 12.03 2.97 6.04
N VAL A 160 12.33 1.67 6.00
CA VAL A 160 11.41 0.63 5.53
C VAL A 160 10.71 0.00 6.72
N TYR A 161 9.39 0.04 6.70
CA TYR A 161 8.51 -0.60 7.67
C TYR A 161 7.93 -1.86 7.04
N LEU A 162 8.07 -2.98 7.72
CA LEU A 162 7.56 -4.28 7.29
C LEU A 162 6.44 -4.72 8.24
N MET A 163 5.22 -4.83 7.70
CA MET A 163 4.05 -5.34 8.41
C MET A 163 3.66 -6.70 7.81
N GLY A 164 3.13 -7.59 8.60
CA GLY A 164 2.71 -8.89 8.06
C GLY A 164 2.40 -9.92 9.15
N ILE A 165 1.69 -10.98 8.74
CA ILE A 165 1.53 -12.20 9.55
C ILE A 165 2.53 -13.20 8.97
N VAL A 166 3.62 -13.47 9.68
CA VAL A 166 4.78 -14.20 9.15
C VAL A 166 5.32 -15.23 10.14
N THR A 167 6.03 -16.23 9.62
CA THR A 167 6.89 -17.08 10.45
C THR A 167 8.18 -16.33 10.81
N HIS A 168 8.90 -16.81 11.80
CA HIS A 168 10.21 -16.24 12.14
C HIS A 168 11.22 -16.33 10.99
N ALA A 169 11.16 -17.39 10.17
CA ALA A 169 12.02 -17.56 9.02
C ALA A 169 11.73 -16.48 7.95
N GLU A 170 10.46 -16.30 7.57
CA GLU A 170 10.02 -15.27 6.62
C GLU A 170 10.35 -13.86 7.11
N ALA A 171 10.13 -13.58 8.40
CA ALA A 171 10.48 -12.30 8.99
C ALA A 171 11.97 -11.98 8.87
N ASN A 172 12.84 -12.95 9.18
CA ASN A 172 14.28 -12.77 9.10
C ASN A 172 14.74 -12.55 7.65
N GLU A 173 14.19 -13.31 6.73
CA GLU A 173 14.49 -13.17 5.31
C GLU A 173 14.02 -11.84 4.74
N ALA A 174 12.78 -11.42 5.03
CA ALA A 174 12.24 -10.14 4.59
C ALA A 174 13.08 -8.96 5.12
N VAL A 175 13.50 -9.02 6.39
CA VAL A 175 14.39 -8.00 6.99
C VAL A 175 15.76 -7.99 6.30
N GLU A 176 16.33 -9.15 6.01
CA GLU A 176 17.64 -9.26 5.35
C GLU A 176 17.59 -8.66 3.95
N ILE A 177 16.56 -8.98 3.16
CA ILE A 177 16.36 -8.43 1.82
C ILE A 177 16.17 -6.90 1.88
N ALA A 178 15.32 -6.42 2.80
CA ALA A 178 15.07 -5.00 2.93
C ALA A 178 16.33 -4.22 3.34
N ARG A 179 17.05 -4.66 4.39
CA ARG A 179 18.23 -3.97 4.90
C ARG A 179 19.40 -3.93 3.92
N THR A 180 19.51 -4.93 3.04
CA THR A 180 20.55 -5.01 2.00
C THR A 180 20.13 -4.32 0.69
N THR A 181 18.93 -3.70 0.66
CA THR A 181 18.48 -2.91 -0.49
C THR A 181 19.13 -1.53 -0.45
N GLY A 182 19.91 -1.22 -1.50
CA GLY A 182 20.63 0.07 -1.57
C GLY A 182 19.65 1.26 -1.54
N GLY A 183 19.87 2.17 -0.60
CA GLY A 183 19.03 3.33 -0.30
C GLY A 183 18.24 3.19 1.00
N VAL A 184 18.09 1.99 1.54
CA VAL A 184 17.43 1.76 2.85
C VAL A 184 18.39 2.15 3.97
N LEU A 185 17.93 3.04 4.86
CA LEU A 185 18.71 3.48 6.04
C LEU A 185 18.41 2.64 7.28
N LYS A 186 17.15 2.22 7.43
CA LYS A 186 16.67 1.48 8.61
C LYS A 186 15.52 0.57 8.20
N VAL A 187 15.37 -0.56 8.89
CA VAL A 187 14.20 -1.46 8.77
C VAL A 187 13.53 -1.57 10.13
N VAL A 188 12.21 -1.33 10.16
CA VAL A 188 11.35 -1.47 11.33
C VAL A 188 10.40 -2.64 11.11
N LYS A 189 10.33 -3.55 12.07
CA LYS A 189 9.48 -4.75 12.03
C LYS A 189 8.20 -4.51 12.82
N ILE A 190 7.06 -4.69 12.16
CA ILE A 190 5.72 -4.63 12.76
C ILE A 190 5.02 -5.93 12.38
N PHE A 191 5.60 -7.06 12.78
CA PHE A 191 5.12 -8.39 12.44
C PHE A 191 4.25 -8.99 13.53
N GLU A 192 3.25 -9.74 13.11
CA GLU A 192 2.59 -10.77 13.89
C GLU A 192 3.18 -12.12 13.52
N TYR A 193 3.53 -12.91 14.54
CA TYR A 193 4.19 -14.20 14.30
C TYR A 193 3.18 -15.34 14.38
N CYS A 194 3.30 -16.26 13.42
CA CYS A 194 2.55 -17.51 13.40
C CYS A 194 3.48 -18.72 13.30
N ALA A 195 3.02 -19.87 13.79
CA ALA A 195 3.78 -21.10 13.65
C ALA A 195 3.63 -21.67 12.22
N ALA A 196 4.73 -22.12 11.63
CA ALA A 196 4.73 -22.73 10.30
C ALA A 196 3.77 -23.93 10.26
N GLY A 197 2.93 -24.01 9.22
CA GLY A 197 1.96 -25.06 9.04
C GLY A 197 0.73 -25.02 9.96
N GLN A 198 0.57 -23.99 10.80
CA GLN A 198 -0.55 -23.85 11.73
C GLN A 198 -1.32 -22.53 11.52
N GLY A 199 -2.62 -22.55 11.80
CA GLY A 199 -3.47 -21.37 11.77
C GLY A 199 -3.41 -20.64 10.41
N THR A 200 -3.17 -19.34 10.46
CA THR A 200 -3.04 -18.47 9.29
C THR A 200 -1.78 -18.72 8.44
N CYS A 201 -0.79 -19.43 9.00
CA CYS A 201 0.42 -19.86 8.30
C CYS A 201 0.31 -21.26 7.67
N LYS A 202 -0.91 -21.80 7.54
CA LYS A 202 -1.17 -23.11 6.97
C LYS A 202 -1.20 -23.05 5.43
N GLY A 203 -0.35 -23.83 4.77
CA GLY A 203 -0.52 -24.17 3.34
C GLY A 203 -0.07 -23.11 2.33
N GLN A 204 0.79 -22.18 2.69
CA GLN A 204 1.24 -21.12 1.79
C GLN A 204 2.78 -21.11 1.59
N GLU A 205 3.34 -22.27 1.29
CA GLU A 205 4.70 -22.31 0.74
C GLU A 205 4.68 -21.80 -0.70
N LYS A 206 5.74 -21.08 -1.10
CA LYS A 206 5.93 -20.63 -2.49
C LYS A 206 5.97 -21.89 -3.36
N PRO A 207 5.17 -22.02 -4.44
CA PRO A 207 5.32 -23.12 -5.35
C PRO A 207 6.75 -23.10 -5.91
N SER A 208 7.40 -24.26 -5.81
CA SER A 208 8.75 -24.51 -6.33
C SER A 208 8.83 -24.36 -7.85
#